data_5739eb6dd5f8340c63b158f4a5d8d2ce
#
_entry.id   5739eb6dd5f8340c63b158f4a5d8d2ce
#
_cell.length_a   1.000
_cell.length_b   1.000
_cell.length_c   1.000
_cell.angle_alpha   90.00
_cell.angle_beta   90.00
_cell.angle_gamma   90.00
#
_symmetry.space_group_name_H-M   'P 1'
#
loop_
_entity.id
_entity.type
_entity.pdbx_description
1 polymer ?
#
loop_
_entity_poly.entity_id
_entity_poly.type
_entity_poly.pdbx_seq_one_letter_code
_entity_poly.pdbx_strand_id
1 'polypeptide(L)'
;MAFANTSVTDIIATTIQSRTKQIADNVTKNNALLARLNERGNVKPFGGGNVILQELSFAENGNAGFYSGYDLLPVATADVISASEFNIKQLACPVVMSGLEMLQNSSQEQFIDLLEARLNVAESTMANKLAESVYSDGTGSSGKEVTGLNAAVPADPTTGTYGGIDRATYTFWRSGLYDFSTEGVTASATTIQAALNSLWGSLVRGADRPDLVVLDNTYWTYYMGSLQAQQRFTDASTGNLGFPTLKFMDSDVVLDGGIGGYCPSATGFMLNTKYLFLRPHRDRNMVALSPKARYAINQDAEVQILGWAGNLTCSGAQFQGRIQA
;
A
#
# COMPACT_ATOMS: atom_id res chain seq x y z
N MET A 1 41.71 26.30 -9.24
CA MET A 1 40.51 26.64 -10.05
C MET A 1 39.41 27.01 -9.09
N ALA A 2 38.87 28.19 -9.17
CA ALA A 2 37.73 28.58 -8.34
C ALA A 2 36.50 27.88 -8.92
N PHE A 3 35.79 27.10 -8.12
CA PHE A 3 34.53 26.50 -8.51
C PHE A 3 33.50 27.61 -8.69
N ALA A 4 32.81 27.64 -9.81
CA ALA A 4 31.82 28.66 -10.14
C ALA A 4 30.55 28.56 -9.28
N ASN A 5 30.36 27.44 -8.59
CA ASN A 5 29.24 27.23 -7.72
C ASN A 5 29.62 26.33 -6.55
N THR A 6 29.76 26.90 -5.36
CA THR A 6 30.29 26.24 -4.16
C THR A 6 29.17 25.87 -3.18
N SER A 7 27.91 25.92 -3.59
CA SER A 7 26.78 25.60 -2.73
C SER A 7 26.60 24.09 -2.64
N VAL A 8 26.91 23.53 -1.47
CA VAL A 8 26.65 22.12 -1.10
C VAL A 8 25.18 21.77 -1.29
N THR A 9 24.29 22.70 -1.01
CA THR A 9 22.85 22.59 -1.17
C THR A 9 22.44 22.30 -2.61
N ASP A 10 23.13 22.91 -3.59
CA ASP A 10 22.80 22.67 -5.00
C ASP A 10 23.22 21.26 -5.41
N ILE A 11 24.32 20.73 -4.88
CA ILE A 11 24.79 19.35 -5.12
C ILE A 11 23.77 18.36 -4.53
N ILE A 12 23.35 18.55 -3.27
CA ILE A 12 22.33 17.69 -2.63
C ILE A 12 21.03 17.73 -3.40
N ALA A 13 20.54 18.92 -3.73
CA ALA A 13 19.28 19.09 -4.44
C ALA A 13 19.29 18.46 -5.84
N THR A 14 20.39 18.62 -6.59
CA THR A 14 20.53 18.05 -7.94
C THR A 14 20.66 16.52 -7.88
N THR A 15 21.37 15.97 -6.89
CA THR A 15 21.49 14.53 -6.69
C THR A 15 20.13 13.90 -6.38
N ILE A 16 19.36 14.48 -5.45
CA ILE A 16 18.02 14.01 -5.13
C ILE A 16 17.11 14.13 -6.36
N GLN A 17 17.14 15.24 -7.08
CA GLN A 17 16.30 15.45 -8.26
C GLN A 17 16.62 14.45 -9.38
N SER A 18 17.89 14.11 -9.60
CA SER A 18 18.28 13.12 -10.60
C SER A 18 17.82 11.70 -10.25
N ARG A 19 17.72 11.37 -8.96
CA ARG A 19 17.36 10.04 -8.44
C ARG A 19 15.89 9.88 -8.09
N THR A 20 15.08 10.94 -8.08
CA THR A 20 13.67 10.91 -7.62
C THR A 20 12.86 9.79 -8.26
N LYS A 21 12.97 9.58 -9.56
CA LYS A 21 12.22 8.53 -10.26
C LYS A 21 12.68 7.13 -9.84
N GLN A 22 13.99 6.93 -9.69
CA GLN A 22 14.57 5.65 -9.26
C GLN A 22 14.22 5.34 -7.81
N ILE A 23 14.22 6.35 -6.92
CA ILE A 23 13.79 6.22 -5.53
C ILE A 23 12.33 5.78 -5.45
N ALA A 24 11.44 6.44 -6.17
CA ALA A 24 10.02 6.10 -6.18
C ALA A 24 9.77 4.67 -6.68
N ASP A 25 10.53 4.22 -7.69
CA ASP A 25 10.44 2.86 -8.22
C ASP A 25 10.98 1.82 -7.24
N ASN A 26 12.10 2.09 -6.57
CA ASN A 26 12.67 1.21 -5.55
C ASN A 26 11.76 1.06 -4.33
N VAL A 27 11.13 2.15 -3.88
CA VAL A 27 10.20 2.14 -2.75
C VAL A 27 8.99 1.25 -3.06
N THR A 28 8.41 1.35 -4.25
CA THR A 28 7.25 0.53 -4.63
C THR A 28 7.60 -0.95 -4.79
N LYS A 29 8.84 -1.30 -5.09
CA LYS A 29 9.30 -2.69 -5.22
C LYS A 29 9.61 -3.38 -3.88
N ASN A 30 9.72 -2.64 -2.79
CA ASN A 30 10.10 -3.19 -1.48
C ASN A 30 8.98 -3.99 -0.79
N ASN A 31 7.74 -3.86 -1.23
CA ASN A 31 6.59 -4.57 -0.67
C ASN A 31 5.81 -5.29 -1.77
N ALA A 32 5.40 -6.53 -1.52
CA ALA A 32 4.71 -7.37 -2.51
C ALA A 32 3.41 -6.75 -3.02
N LEU A 33 2.62 -6.11 -2.15
CA LEU A 33 1.40 -5.42 -2.56
C LEU A 33 1.71 -4.19 -3.42
N LEU A 34 2.66 -3.35 -2.99
CA LEU A 34 3.04 -2.17 -3.76
C LEU A 34 3.61 -2.54 -5.13
N ALA A 35 4.44 -3.59 -5.20
CA ALA A 35 4.96 -4.12 -6.45
C ALA A 35 3.83 -4.58 -7.38
N ARG A 36 2.84 -5.30 -6.84
CA ARG A 36 1.67 -5.76 -7.61
C ARG A 36 0.80 -4.61 -8.10
N LEU A 37 0.58 -3.59 -7.27
CA LEU A 37 -0.16 -2.38 -7.68
C LEU A 37 0.56 -1.62 -8.79
N ASN A 38 1.90 -1.56 -8.74
CA ASN A 38 2.71 -0.92 -9.77
C ASN A 38 2.65 -1.71 -11.09
N GLU A 39 2.78 -3.02 -11.04
CA GLU A 39 2.67 -3.93 -12.19
C GLU A 39 1.31 -3.78 -12.90
N ARG A 40 0.23 -3.65 -12.14
CA ARG A 40 -1.13 -3.45 -12.68
C ARG A 40 -1.44 -2.03 -13.12
N GLY A 41 -0.55 -1.08 -12.91
CA GLY A 41 -0.79 0.33 -13.21
C GLY A 41 -1.79 0.99 -12.26
N ASN A 42 -1.97 0.44 -11.06
CA ASN A 42 -2.85 0.97 -10.01
C ASN A 42 -2.17 2.00 -9.09
N VAL A 43 -0.96 2.42 -9.44
CA VAL A 43 -0.32 3.61 -8.89
C VAL A 43 -0.77 4.81 -9.72
N LYS A 44 -1.81 5.52 -9.23
CA LYS A 44 -2.45 6.62 -9.97
C LYS A 44 -2.20 7.96 -9.29
N PRO A 45 -1.28 8.79 -9.77
CA PRO A 45 -1.00 10.09 -9.16
C PRO A 45 -2.20 11.02 -9.25
N PHE A 46 -2.37 11.86 -8.20
CA PHE A 46 -3.37 12.94 -8.20
C PHE A 46 -2.68 14.31 -8.19
N GLY A 47 -3.38 15.34 -8.67
CA GLY A 47 -2.80 16.66 -8.89
C GLY A 47 -3.20 17.73 -7.87
N GLY A 48 -3.97 17.39 -6.84
CA GLY A 48 -4.41 18.33 -5.82
C GLY A 48 -5.85 18.11 -5.39
N GLY A 49 -6.34 18.92 -4.48
CA GLY A 49 -7.64 18.82 -3.82
C GLY A 49 -7.48 18.74 -2.31
N ASN A 50 -8.55 18.94 -1.57
CA ASN A 50 -8.54 18.79 -0.10
C ASN A 50 -8.52 17.32 0.32
N VAL A 51 -9.20 16.48 -0.45
CA VAL A 51 -9.30 15.03 -0.24
C VAL A 51 -9.06 14.29 -1.55
N ILE A 52 -8.66 13.03 -1.46
CA ILE A 52 -8.55 12.13 -2.59
C ILE A 52 -9.92 11.44 -2.74
N LEU A 53 -10.60 11.70 -3.85
CA LEU A 53 -11.85 11.04 -4.19
C LEU A 53 -11.57 9.75 -4.97
N GLN A 54 -12.23 8.68 -4.57
CA GLN A 54 -12.21 7.40 -5.27
C GLN A 54 -13.64 7.03 -5.64
N GLU A 55 -13.94 7.05 -6.92
CA GLU A 55 -15.26 6.70 -7.45
C GLU A 55 -15.59 5.23 -7.17
N LEU A 56 -16.84 4.96 -6.82
CA LEU A 56 -17.37 3.64 -6.62
C LEU A 56 -18.82 3.54 -7.13
N SER A 57 -19.18 2.37 -7.64
CA SER A 57 -20.54 1.98 -7.95
C SER A 57 -21.05 1.05 -6.84
N PHE A 58 -22.13 1.40 -6.18
CA PHE A 58 -22.59 0.72 -4.96
C PHE A 58 -23.93 0.00 -5.11
N ALA A 59 -24.69 0.27 -6.17
CA ALA A 59 -25.98 -0.31 -6.41
C ALA A 59 -26.21 -0.63 -7.87
N GLU A 60 -27.12 -1.52 -8.14
CA GLU A 60 -27.66 -1.78 -9.46
C GLU A 60 -28.78 -0.79 -9.80
N ASN A 61 -29.01 -0.53 -11.07
CA ASN A 61 -30.12 0.32 -11.49
C ASN A 61 -31.44 -0.47 -11.33
N GLY A 62 -32.24 -0.09 -10.32
CA GLY A 62 -33.54 -0.71 -10.02
C GLY A 62 -34.59 -0.58 -11.12
N ASN A 63 -34.31 0.21 -12.17
CA ASN A 63 -35.20 0.34 -13.33
C ASN A 63 -34.99 -0.76 -14.38
N ALA A 64 -33.96 -1.61 -14.19
CA ALA A 64 -33.71 -2.72 -15.11
C ALA A 64 -34.74 -3.83 -14.88
N GLY A 65 -35.49 -4.19 -15.92
CA GLY A 65 -36.50 -5.24 -15.86
C GLY A 65 -36.85 -5.77 -17.24
N PHE A 66 -37.40 -6.96 -17.28
CA PHE A 66 -37.97 -7.52 -18.52
C PHE A 66 -39.37 -6.90 -18.75
N TYR A 67 -39.66 -6.59 -19.98
CA TYR A 67 -40.94 -6.00 -20.37
C TYR A 67 -41.57 -6.72 -21.57
N SER A 68 -42.87 -6.57 -21.75
CA SER A 68 -43.61 -7.16 -22.87
C SER A 68 -44.57 -6.11 -23.46
N GLY A 69 -44.55 -5.93 -24.76
CA GLY A 69 -45.47 -5.14 -25.54
C GLY A 69 -45.77 -3.74 -25.01
N TYR A 70 -46.88 -3.55 -24.32
CA TYR A 70 -47.40 -2.27 -23.85
C TYR A 70 -47.04 -1.96 -22.39
N ASP A 71 -46.11 -2.69 -21.78
CA ASP A 71 -45.71 -2.44 -20.40
C ASP A 71 -45.05 -1.06 -20.23
N LEU A 72 -45.37 -0.39 -19.12
CA LEU A 72 -44.71 0.87 -18.79
C LEU A 72 -43.33 0.59 -18.24
N LEU A 73 -42.31 1.19 -18.90
CA LEU A 73 -40.93 1.11 -18.41
C LEU A 73 -40.72 2.07 -17.25
N PRO A 74 -40.11 1.64 -16.14
CA PRO A 74 -39.75 2.52 -15.05
C PRO A 74 -38.64 3.49 -15.51
N VAL A 75 -38.85 4.80 -15.32
CA VAL A 75 -37.92 5.88 -15.72
C VAL A 75 -37.53 6.74 -14.51
N ALA A 76 -37.47 6.15 -13.33
CA ALA A 76 -37.05 6.85 -12.14
C ALA A 76 -35.53 7.09 -12.14
N THR A 77 -35.07 8.18 -11.49
CA THR A 77 -33.64 8.38 -11.24
C THR A 77 -33.14 7.35 -10.23
N ALA A 78 -31.99 6.75 -10.52
CA ALA A 78 -31.33 5.80 -9.61
C ALA A 78 -29.94 6.31 -9.25
N ASP A 79 -29.69 6.52 -7.95
CA ASP A 79 -28.37 6.88 -7.44
C ASP A 79 -27.53 5.59 -7.29
N VAL A 80 -26.66 5.34 -8.25
CA VAL A 80 -25.86 4.10 -8.33
C VAL A 80 -24.36 4.36 -8.18
N ILE A 81 -23.94 5.64 -8.21
CA ILE A 81 -22.54 6.06 -8.15
C ILE A 81 -22.33 6.93 -6.92
N SER A 82 -21.24 6.71 -6.21
CA SER A 82 -20.78 7.52 -5.09
C SER A 82 -19.27 7.65 -5.14
N ALA A 83 -18.68 8.33 -4.17
CA ALA A 83 -17.24 8.42 -4.01
C ALA A 83 -16.84 8.22 -2.56
N SER A 84 -15.77 7.49 -2.34
CA SER A 84 -15.11 7.44 -1.04
C SER A 84 -14.04 8.53 -0.95
N GLU A 85 -13.88 9.10 0.25
CA GLU A 85 -13.02 10.25 0.51
C GLU A 85 -11.84 9.85 1.41
N PHE A 86 -10.64 10.17 0.98
CA PHE A 86 -9.42 9.88 1.73
C PHE A 86 -8.60 11.13 1.94
N ASN A 87 -8.18 11.36 3.18
CA ASN A 87 -7.30 12.47 3.51
C ASN A 87 -5.90 12.27 2.95
N ILE A 88 -5.26 13.35 2.54
CA ILE A 88 -3.87 13.33 2.09
C ILE A 88 -2.97 13.14 3.30
N LYS A 89 -2.10 12.11 3.25
CA LYS A 89 -1.09 11.81 4.27
C LYS A 89 0.28 12.20 3.75
N GLN A 90 1.18 12.55 4.65
CA GLN A 90 2.52 13.01 4.28
C GLN A 90 3.57 12.24 5.07
N LEU A 91 4.63 11.86 4.38
CA LEU A 91 5.82 11.24 4.95
C LEU A 91 7.04 12.07 4.56
N ALA A 92 7.95 12.28 5.49
CA ALA A 92 9.18 13.01 5.23
C ALA A 92 10.36 12.36 5.96
N CYS A 93 11.51 12.38 5.30
CA CYS A 93 12.78 11.94 5.87
C CYS A 93 13.84 13.04 5.66
N PRO A 94 14.39 13.64 6.74
CA PRO A 94 15.44 14.64 6.62
C PRO A 94 16.79 13.97 6.38
N VAL A 95 17.57 14.53 5.46
CA VAL A 95 19.01 14.29 5.28
C VAL A 95 19.74 15.49 5.84
N VAL A 96 20.51 15.30 6.89
CA VAL A 96 21.19 16.36 7.62
C VAL A 96 22.71 16.21 7.48
N MET A 97 23.41 17.30 7.23
CA MET A 97 24.87 17.38 7.21
C MET A 97 25.35 18.55 8.07
N SER A 98 26.26 18.28 9.01
CA SER A 98 26.83 19.33 9.84
C SER A 98 28.02 20.01 9.12
N GLY A 99 28.25 21.31 9.42
CA GLY A 99 29.38 22.05 8.88
C GLY A 99 30.73 21.41 9.24
N LEU A 100 30.84 20.83 10.45
CA LEU A 100 32.06 20.13 10.87
C LEU A 100 32.33 18.87 10.01
N GLU A 101 31.30 18.09 9.69
CA GLU A 101 31.43 16.92 8.80
C GLU A 101 31.87 17.35 7.38
N MET A 102 31.33 18.47 6.89
CA MET A 102 31.74 19.03 5.60
C MET A 102 33.21 19.45 5.61
N LEU A 103 33.72 20.04 6.70
CA LEU A 103 35.14 20.41 6.86
C LEU A 103 36.05 19.17 6.97
N GLN A 104 35.63 18.14 7.68
CA GLN A 104 36.40 16.89 7.82
C GLN A 104 36.44 16.08 6.53
N ASN A 105 35.41 16.14 5.71
CA ASN A 105 35.33 15.50 4.39
C ASN A 105 35.58 16.52 3.25
N SER A 106 36.61 17.32 3.37
CA SER A 106 36.90 18.44 2.45
C SER A 106 37.34 18.04 1.04
N SER A 107 37.60 16.74 0.77
CA SER A 107 37.83 16.29 -0.61
C SER A 107 36.50 16.06 -1.32
N GLN A 108 36.39 16.48 -2.57
CA GLN A 108 35.19 16.44 -3.35
C GLN A 108 34.59 15.01 -3.49
N GLU A 109 35.46 14.01 -3.63
CA GLU A 109 35.08 12.61 -3.78
C GLU A 109 34.47 12.04 -2.47
N GLN A 110 35.13 12.27 -1.33
CA GLN A 110 34.66 11.80 -0.02
C GLN A 110 33.32 12.45 0.38
N PHE A 111 33.11 13.71 0.02
CA PHE A 111 31.89 14.42 0.26
C PHE A 111 30.71 13.84 -0.54
N ILE A 112 30.92 13.50 -1.81
CA ILE A 112 29.91 12.88 -2.67
C ILE A 112 29.54 11.51 -2.13
N ASP A 113 30.52 10.70 -1.70
CA ASP A 113 30.28 9.36 -1.14
C ASP A 113 29.46 9.42 0.16
N LEU A 114 29.77 10.38 1.06
CA LEU A 114 29.02 10.55 2.31
C LEU A 114 27.57 10.99 2.04
N LEU A 115 27.36 11.90 1.11
CA LEU A 115 26.03 12.34 0.71
C LEU A 115 25.24 11.20 0.10
N GLU A 116 25.86 10.41 -0.78
CA GLU A 116 25.20 9.27 -1.40
C GLU A 116 24.83 8.20 -0.37
N ALA A 117 25.70 7.89 0.58
CA ALA A 117 25.41 6.96 1.66
C ALA A 117 24.21 7.40 2.51
N ARG A 118 24.15 8.68 2.89
CA ARG A 118 23.01 9.24 3.65
C ARG A 118 21.73 9.25 2.86
N LEU A 119 21.81 9.52 1.56
CA LEU A 119 20.65 9.48 0.68
C LEU A 119 20.10 8.05 0.55
N ASN A 120 20.98 7.05 0.40
CA ASN A 120 20.59 5.64 0.36
C ASN A 120 19.90 5.17 1.66
N VAL A 121 20.39 5.64 2.82
CA VAL A 121 19.74 5.38 4.11
C VAL A 121 18.35 6.03 4.19
N ALA A 122 18.24 7.27 3.73
CA ALA A 122 16.94 7.97 3.69
C ALA A 122 15.95 7.28 2.75
N GLU A 123 16.38 6.83 1.58
CA GLU A 123 15.59 6.03 0.64
C GLU A 123 15.07 4.75 1.29
N SER A 124 15.97 3.97 1.90
CA SER A 124 15.61 2.72 2.57
C SER A 124 14.63 2.96 3.72
N THR A 125 14.83 4.02 4.49
CA THR A 125 13.95 4.41 5.59
C THR A 125 12.56 4.77 5.09
N MET A 126 12.47 5.55 4.01
CA MET A 126 11.18 5.91 3.38
C MET A 126 10.48 4.69 2.81
N ALA A 127 11.22 3.78 2.16
CA ALA A 127 10.70 2.53 1.63
C ALA A 127 10.10 1.65 2.74
N ASN A 128 10.83 1.46 3.82
CA ASN A 128 10.39 0.67 4.96
C ASN A 128 9.16 1.29 5.65
N LYS A 129 9.17 2.62 5.85
CA LYS A 129 8.02 3.32 6.45
C LYS A 129 6.78 3.28 5.56
N LEU A 130 6.93 3.37 4.25
CA LEU A 130 5.80 3.23 3.35
C LEU A 130 5.27 1.78 3.34
N ALA A 131 6.15 0.78 3.32
CA ALA A 131 5.78 -0.63 3.40
C ALA A 131 5.05 -0.97 4.73
N GLU A 132 5.54 -0.45 5.86
CA GLU A 132 4.88 -0.55 7.16
C GLU A 132 3.48 0.10 7.12
N SER A 133 3.38 1.30 6.55
CA SER A 133 2.13 2.07 6.49
C SER A 133 1.05 1.43 5.60
N VAL A 134 1.43 0.55 4.68
CA VAL A 134 0.47 -0.25 3.88
C VAL A 134 -0.43 -1.11 4.78
N TYR A 135 0.08 -1.58 5.91
CA TYR A 135 -0.70 -2.37 6.89
C TYR A 135 -1.29 -1.54 8.03
N SER A 136 -1.08 -0.24 8.05
CA SER A 136 -1.63 0.68 9.07
C SER A 136 -3.16 0.72 9.00
N ASP A 137 -3.78 1.04 10.13
CA ASP A 137 -5.20 1.41 10.23
C ASP A 137 -5.44 2.92 10.01
N GLY A 138 -4.36 3.70 9.87
CA GLY A 138 -4.40 5.15 9.68
C GLY A 138 -4.58 5.95 10.96
N THR A 139 -4.62 5.31 12.15
CA THR A 139 -4.79 5.99 13.45
C THR A 139 -3.46 6.36 14.08
N GLY A 140 -2.38 5.67 13.74
CA GLY A 140 -1.04 5.91 14.26
C GLY A 140 -0.54 7.34 13.99
N SER A 141 0.47 7.76 14.76
CA SER A 141 1.03 9.11 14.71
C SER A 141 -0.02 10.22 14.83
N SER A 142 -1.04 10.04 15.68
CA SER A 142 -2.21 10.93 15.82
C SER A 142 -3.02 11.09 14.53
N GLY A 143 -3.25 10.00 13.81
CA GLY A 143 -4.03 9.97 12.59
C GLY A 143 -3.30 10.50 11.34
N LYS A 144 -1.97 10.60 11.36
CA LYS A 144 -1.16 11.10 10.24
C LYS A 144 -0.64 10.00 9.32
N GLU A 145 -0.75 8.73 9.73
CA GLU A 145 -0.32 7.59 8.93
C GLU A 145 -1.22 7.34 7.72
N VAL A 146 -0.67 6.64 6.74
CA VAL A 146 -1.41 6.20 5.56
C VAL A 146 -2.57 5.29 5.98
N THR A 147 -3.72 5.45 5.37
CA THR A 147 -4.89 4.59 5.61
C THR A 147 -4.70 3.29 4.84
N GLY A 148 -4.10 2.29 5.48
CA GLY A 148 -3.65 1.05 4.85
C GLY A 148 -4.69 -0.08 4.87
N LEU A 149 -4.21 -1.34 4.77
CA LEU A 149 -5.05 -2.53 4.68
C LEU A 149 -5.87 -2.79 5.96
N ASN A 150 -5.33 -2.52 7.16
CA ASN A 150 -6.11 -2.70 8.39
C ASN A 150 -7.31 -1.73 8.48
N ALA A 151 -7.26 -0.59 7.79
CA ALA A 151 -8.43 0.28 7.64
C ALA A 151 -9.39 -0.23 6.56
N ALA A 152 -8.87 -0.68 5.41
CA ALA A 152 -9.68 -1.21 4.32
C ALA A 152 -10.34 -2.55 4.67
N VAL A 153 -9.61 -3.42 5.35
CA VAL A 153 -9.98 -4.80 5.72
C VAL A 153 -9.74 -5.00 7.23
N PRO A 154 -10.59 -4.39 8.09
CA PRO A 154 -10.41 -4.43 9.54
C PRO A 154 -10.67 -5.82 10.13
N ALA A 155 -10.32 -5.97 11.41
CA ALA A 155 -10.62 -7.18 12.18
C ALA A 155 -12.13 -7.39 12.40
N ASP A 156 -12.90 -6.31 12.53
CA ASP A 156 -14.36 -6.33 12.51
C ASP A 156 -14.89 -5.52 11.31
N PRO A 157 -15.38 -6.18 10.25
CA PRO A 157 -15.86 -5.50 9.06
C PRO A 157 -17.25 -4.89 9.23
N THR A 158 -17.94 -5.11 10.35
CA THR A 158 -19.32 -4.68 10.56
C THR A 158 -19.43 -3.27 11.11
N THR A 159 -18.34 -2.73 11.66
CA THR A 159 -18.29 -1.43 12.33
C THR A 159 -17.24 -0.50 11.73
N GLY A 160 -17.33 0.78 12.08
CA GLY A 160 -16.36 1.80 11.72
C GLY A 160 -16.57 2.41 10.34
N THR A 161 -15.93 3.56 10.16
CA THR A 161 -15.99 4.36 8.92
C THR A 161 -14.68 4.24 8.13
N TYR A 162 -14.78 3.96 6.84
CA TYR A 162 -13.64 3.91 5.93
C TYR A 162 -13.98 4.71 4.66
N GLY A 163 -13.08 5.62 4.27
CA GLY A 163 -13.33 6.48 3.10
C GLY A 163 -14.61 7.31 3.22
N GLY A 164 -14.99 7.76 4.42
CA GLY A 164 -16.21 8.54 4.68
C GLY A 164 -17.51 7.71 4.70
N ILE A 165 -17.45 6.39 4.45
CA ILE A 165 -18.62 5.51 4.38
C ILE A 165 -18.65 4.61 5.62
N ASP A 166 -19.80 4.63 6.34
CA ASP A 166 -20.04 3.82 7.53
C ASP A 166 -20.42 2.38 7.17
N ARG A 167 -19.63 1.41 7.65
CA ARG A 167 -19.84 -0.02 7.41
C ARG A 167 -21.04 -0.60 8.16
N ALA A 168 -21.46 0.01 9.27
CA ALA A 168 -22.63 -0.43 10.01
C ALA A 168 -23.89 -0.22 9.16
N THR A 169 -23.98 0.92 8.48
CA THR A 169 -25.09 1.30 7.63
C THR A 169 -25.02 0.65 6.24
N TYR A 170 -23.83 0.64 5.62
CA TYR A 170 -23.64 0.22 4.23
C TYR A 170 -22.96 -1.14 4.13
N THR A 171 -23.73 -2.21 3.97
CA THR A 171 -23.22 -3.59 3.93
C THR A 171 -22.32 -3.88 2.72
N PHE A 172 -22.52 -3.20 1.59
CA PHE A 172 -21.66 -3.35 0.41
C PHE A 172 -20.22 -2.87 0.64
N TRP A 173 -19.97 -2.11 1.73
CA TRP A 173 -18.66 -1.59 2.10
C TRP A 173 -17.94 -2.46 3.13
N ARG A 174 -18.53 -3.59 3.51
CA ARG A 174 -17.92 -4.57 4.42
C ARG A 174 -16.98 -5.48 3.65
N SER A 175 -15.80 -5.71 4.20
CA SER A 175 -14.86 -6.71 3.69
C SER A 175 -15.26 -8.12 4.16
N GLY A 176 -14.78 -9.15 3.45
CA GLY A 176 -14.88 -10.53 3.92
C GLY A 176 -13.98 -10.77 5.14
N LEU A 177 -14.44 -11.61 6.05
CA LEU A 177 -13.67 -12.02 7.23
C LEU A 177 -13.82 -13.54 7.41
N TYR A 178 -12.69 -14.20 7.68
CA TYR A 178 -12.65 -15.53 8.26
C TYR A 178 -11.85 -15.45 9.56
N ASP A 179 -12.51 -15.73 10.66
CA ASP A 179 -11.95 -15.69 12.01
C ASP A 179 -11.95 -17.09 12.59
N PHE A 180 -10.78 -17.66 12.81
CA PHE A 180 -10.64 -19.00 13.35
C PHE A 180 -11.30 -19.17 14.72
N SER A 181 -11.23 -18.13 15.57
CA SER A 181 -11.83 -18.19 16.91
C SER A 181 -13.35 -18.17 16.85
N THR A 182 -13.95 -17.40 15.96
CA THR A 182 -15.40 -17.36 15.75
C THR A 182 -15.93 -18.68 15.17
N GLU A 183 -15.16 -19.31 14.28
CA GLU A 183 -15.50 -20.62 13.69
C GLU A 183 -15.22 -21.80 14.63
N GLY A 184 -14.63 -21.55 15.81
CA GLY A 184 -14.28 -22.59 16.78
C GLY A 184 -13.19 -23.57 16.31
N VAL A 185 -12.35 -23.12 15.39
CA VAL A 185 -11.28 -23.89 14.76
C VAL A 185 -9.93 -23.28 15.12
N THR A 186 -8.93 -24.13 15.43
CA THR A 186 -7.55 -23.64 15.64
C THR A 186 -6.82 -23.57 14.30
N ALA A 187 -6.12 -22.45 14.05
CA ALA A 187 -5.28 -22.30 12.87
C ALA A 187 -4.12 -23.31 12.87
N SER A 188 -3.98 -24.07 11.80
CA SER A 188 -2.97 -25.13 11.64
C SER A 188 -2.75 -25.46 10.16
N ALA A 189 -1.75 -26.27 9.86
CA ALA A 189 -1.49 -26.77 8.51
C ALA A 189 -2.65 -27.59 7.92
N THR A 190 -3.52 -28.17 8.74
CA THR A 190 -4.68 -28.96 8.28
C THR A 190 -5.92 -28.10 8.03
N THR A 191 -6.03 -26.94 8.67
CA THR A 191 -7.24 -26.10 8.64
C THR A 191 -7.10 -24.87 7.72
N ILE A 192 -5.86 -24.44 7.45
CA ILE A 192 -5.61 -23.22 6.68
C ILE A 192 -6.18 -23.24 5.25
N GLN A 193 -6.12 -24.40 4.56
CA GLN A 193 -6.67 -24.51 3.21
C GLN A 193 -8.20 -24.40 3.19
N ALA A 194 -8.89 -25.01 4.17
CA ALA A 194 -10.34 -24.90 4.30
C ALA A 194 -10.76 -23.45 4.57
N ALA A 195 -10.02 -22.74 5.44
CA ALA A 195 -10.24 -21.34 5.74
C ALA A 195 -10.05 -20.44 4.49
N LEU A 196 -8.96 -20.64 3.76
CA LEU A 196 -8.72 -19.91 2.50
C LEU A 196 -9.80 -20.22 1.44
N ASN A 197 -10.25 -21.47 1.33
CA ASN A 197 -11.34 -21.85 0.41
C ASN A 197 -12.66 -21.15 0.78
N SER A 198 -13.01 -21.13 2.06
CA SER A 198 -14.24 -20.48 2.56
C SER A 198 -14.20 -18.98 2.28
N LEU A 199 -13.10 -18.32 2.64
CA LEU A 199 -12.94 -16.90 2.41
C LEU A 199 -12.94 -16.58 0.90
N TRP A 200 -12.21 -17.34 0.08
CA TRP A 200 -12.17 -17.14 -1.37
C TRP A 200 -13.58 -17.25 -2.00
N GLY A 201 -14.35 -18.27 -1.59
CA GLY A 201 -15.73 -18.44 -2.07
C GLY A 201 -16.65 -17.26 -1.75
N SER A 202 -16.43 -16.58 -0.61
CA SER A 202 -17.20 -15.40 -0.22
C SER A 202 -16.82 -14.11 -0.98
N LEU A 203 -15.61 -14.05 -1.55
CA LEU A 203 -15.07 -12.86 -2.22
C LEU A 203 -15.26 -12.89 -3.73
N VAL A 204 -15.58 -14.04 -4.32
CA VAL A 204 -15.72 -14.20 -5.76
C VAL A 204 -17.08 -13.70 -6.23
N ARG A 205 -17.09 -12.87 -7.27
CA ARG A 205 -18.28 -12.45 -8.00
C ARG A 205 -18.05 -12.62 -9.51
N GLY A 206 -18.43 -13.74 -10.04
CA GLY A 206 -18.24 -14.05 -11.47
C GLY A 206 -16.76 -14.06 -11.86
N ALA A 207 -16.37 -13.14 -12.73
CA ALA A 207 -14.99 -12.98 -13.19
C ALA A 207 -14.11 -12.18 -12.20
N ASP A 208 -14.72 -11.42 -11.29
CA ASP A 208 -13.98 -10.70 -10.25
C ASP A 208 -13.65 -11.65 -9.10
N ARG A 209 -12.36 -11.85 -8.90
CA ARG A 209 -11.81 -12.77 -7.90
C ARG A 209 -10.53 -12.20 -7.28
N PRO A 210 -10.17 -12.61 -6.07
CA PRO A 210 -8.88 -12.26 -5.48
C PRO A 210 -7.73 -12.71 -6.38
N ASP A 211 -6.68 -11.92 -6.44
CA ASP A 211 -5.48 -12.19 -7.25
C ASP A 211 -4.19 -12.21 -6.44
N LEU A 212 -4.25 -11.72 -5.21
CA LEU A 212 -3.11 -11.67 -4.30
C LEU A 212 -3.52 -12.11 -2.90
N VAL A 213 -2.79 -13.05 -2.32
CA VAL A 213 -2.92 -13.45 -0.92
C VAL A 213 -1.61 -13.12 -0.22
N VAL A 214 -1.67 -12.25 0.78
CA VAL A 214 -0.52 -11.90 1.61
C VAL A 214 -0.68 -12.55 2.96
N LEU A 215 0.31 -13.33 3.38
CA LEU A 215 0.30 -14.06 4.64
C LEU A 215 1.44 -13.61 5.53
N ASP A 216 1.20 -13.62 6.85
CA ASP A 216 2.24 -13.51 7.84
C ASP A 216 3.09 -14.80 7.90
N ASN A 217 4.16 -14.78 8.66
CA ASN A 217 5.07 -15.90 8.79
C ASN A 217 4.39 -17.19 9.32
N THR A 218 3.45 -17.04 10.26
CA THR A 218 2.73 -18.16 10.88
C THR A 218 1.81 -18.84 9.87
N TYR A 219 0.96 -18.08 9.21
CA TYR A 219 0.02 -18.62 8.22
C TYR A 219 0.73 -19.12 6.96
N TRP A 220 1.81 -18.46 6.56
CA TRP A 220 2.67 -18.95 5.50
C TRP A 220 3.24 -20.33 5.81
N THR A 221 3.76 -20.53 7.05
CA THR A 221 4.29 -21.82 7.49
C THR A 221 3.21 -22.90 7.50
N TYR A 222 2.00 -22.58 7.96
CA TYR A 222 0.87 -23.52 7.91
C TYR A 222 0.47 -23.84 6.47
N TYR A 223 0.43 -22.85 5.61
CA TYR A 223 0.10 -23.06 4.20
C TYR A 223 1.17 -23.92 3.50
N MET A 224 2.44 -23.62 3.71
CA MET A 224 3.55 -24.46 3.22
C MET A 224 3.46 -25.89 3.74
N GLY A 225 3.17 -26.09 5.02
CA GLY A 225 2.98 -27.40 5.63
C GLY A 225 1.82 -28.17 5.00
N SER A 226 0.72 -27.48 4.69
CA SER A 226 -0.45 -28.08 4.03
C SER A 226 -0.17 -28.59 2.60
N LEU A 227 0.80 -28.00 1.92
CA LEU A 227 1.21 -28.38 0.56
C LEU A 227 2.29 -29.49 0.53
N GLN A 228 2.84 -29.90 1.67
CA GLN A 228 3.89 -30.93 1.70
C GLN A 228 3.43 -32.29 1.19
N ALA A 229 2.15 -32.59 1.34
CA ALA A 229 1.54 -33.82 0.84
C ALA A 229 1.20 -33.75 -0.68
N GLN A 230 1.25 -32.56 -1.28
CA GLN A 230 0.98 -32.31 -2.68
C GLN A 230 2.22 -31.72 -3.35
N GLN A 231 2.38 -31.95 -4.65
CA GLN A 231 3.50 -31.35 -5.38
C GLN A 231 3.42 -29.82 -5.35
N ARG A 232 4.52 -29.17 -4.98
CA ARG A 232 4.64 -27.71 -4.96
C ARG A 232 4.83 -27.20 -6.37
N PHE A 233 3.85 -26.44 -6.86
CA PHE A 233 3.97 -25.73 -8.14
C PHE A 233 4.31 -24.27 -7.84
N THR A 234 5.46 -23.81 -8.31
CA THR A 234 5.85 -22.40 -8.30
C THR A 234 5.68 -21.82 -9.69
N ASP A 235 5.08 -20.64 -9.79
CA ASP A 235 4.96 -19.93 -11.06
C ASP A 235 6.20 -19.06 -11.29
N ALA A 236 6.76 -19.16 -12.50
CA ALA A 236 7.96 -18.42 -12.90
C ALA A 236 7.71 -16.91 -13.08
N SER A 237 6.47 -16.48 -13.33
CA SER A 237 6.18 -15.08 -13.65
C SER A 237 6.30 -14.14 -12.44
N THR A 238 5.83 -14.59 -11.28
CA THR A 238 5.90 -13.78 -10.05
C THR A 238 7.24 -13.96 -9.32
N GLY A 239 7.95 -15.07 -9.59
CA GLY A 239 9.34 -15.25 -9.17
C GLY A 239 10.29 -14.17 -9.72
N ASN A 240 9.97 -13.56 -10.86
CA ASN A 240 10.72 -12.44 -11.41
C ASN A 240 10.69 -11.16 -10.55
N LEU A 241 9.73 -11.01 -9.64
CA LEU A 241 9.66 -9.90 -8.69
C LEU A 241 10.53 -10.10 -7.44
N GLY A 242 11.15 -11.29 -7.28
CA GLY A 242 12.05 -11.59 -6.16
C GLY A 242 11.34 -12.02 -4.87
N PHE A 243 10.02 -12.21 -4.88
CA PHE A 243 9.28 -12.73 -3.72
C PHE A 243 9.07 -14.24 -3.84
N PRO A 244 9.20 -15.02 -2.73
CA PRO A 244 8.81 -16.42 -2.72
C PRO A 244 7.28 -16.52 -2.86
N THR A 245 6.81 -17.06 -3.96
CA THR A 245 5.38 -17.15 -4.28
C THR A 245 4.93 -18.59 -4.40
N LEU A 246 3.71 -18.84 -3.93
CA LEU A 246 2.96 -20.06 -4.15
C LEU A 246 1.66 -19.71 -4.85
N LYS A 247 0.99 -20.69 -5.43
CA LYS A 247 -0.33 -20.51 -6.04
C LYS A 247 -1.41 -21.06 -5.12
N PHE A 248 -2.50 -20.30 -5.00
CA PHE A 248 -3.75 -20.76 -4.42
C PHE A 248 -4.86 -20.42 -5.42
N MET A 249 -5.40 -21.42 -6.08
CA MET A 249 -6.27 -21.25 -7.26
C MET A 249 -5.57 -20.34 -8.29
N ASP A 250 -6.15 -19.16 -8.60
CA ASP A 250 -5.54 -18.19 -9.53
C ASP A 250 -4.82 -17.04 -8.81
N SER A 251 -4.77 -17.09 -7.46
CA SER A 251 -4.16 -16.04 -6.66
C SER A 251 -2.71 -16.37 -6.35
N ASP A 252 -1.87 -15.37 -6.39
CA ASP A 252 -0.48 -15.47 -5.93
C ASP A 252 -0.44 -15.35 -4.40
N VAL A 253 0.12 -16.35 -3.74
CA VAL A 253 0.34 -16.33 -2.29
C VAL A 253 1.75 -15.88 -2.01
N VAL A 254 1.90 -14.81 -1.23
CA VAL A 254 3.18 -14.15 -0.94
C VAL A 254 3.38 -14.07 0.57
N LEU A 255 4.61 -14.31 1.01
CA LEU A 255 5.05 -14.06 2.37
C LEU A 255 5.39 -12.57 2.53
N ASP A 256 4.77 -11.91 3.49
CA ASP A 256 5.17 -10.59 3.97
C ASP A 256 5.32 -10.62 5.50
N GLY A 257 6.32 -11.40 5.93
CA GLY A 257 6.62 -11.66 7.33
C GLY A 257 8.13 -11.83 7.54
N GLY A 258 8.55 -12.07 8.77
CA GLY A 258 9.95 -12.23 9.12
C GLY A 258 10.68 -10.90 9.31
N ILE A 259 12.00 -10.88 9.04
CA ILE A 259 12.81 -9.66 9.15
C ILE A 259 12.47 -8.73 7.99
N GLY A 260 11.84 -7.58 8.29
CA GLY A 260 11.43 -6.58 7.29
C GLY A 260 10.05 -6.80 6.68
N GLY A 261 9.31 -7.82 7.10
CA GLY A 261 7.89 -7.97 6.80
C GLY A 261 7.04 -7.20 7.79
N TYR A 262 5.94 -6.64 7.31
CA TYR A 262 5.07 -5.76 8.10
C TYR A 262 3.64 -6.29 8.23
N CYS A 263 3.32 -7.44 7.65
CA CYS A 263 2.03 -8.07 7.83
C CYS A 263 1.81 -8.41 9.32
N PRO A 264 0.68 -8.01 9.93
CA PRO A 264 0.40 -8.31 11.33
C PRO A 264 0.44 -9.81 11.62
N SER A 265 0.95 -10.18 12.80
CA SER A 265 1.04 -11.57 13.23
C SER A 265 -0.34 -12.24 13.25
N ALA A 266 -0.38 -13.53 12.92
CA ALA A 266 -1.60 -14.34 12.83
C ALA A 266 -2.69 -13.68 11.96
N THR A 267 -2.27 -13.05 10.88
CA THR A 267 -3.18 -12.36 9.93
C THR A 267 -2.77 -12.69 8.49
N GLY A 268 -3.77 -12.79 7.63
CA GLY A 268 -3.58 -12.86 6.20
C GLY A 268 -4.61 -11.99 5.49
N PHE A 269 -4.23 -11.48 4.34
CA PHE A 269 -5.12 -10.67 3.49
C PHE A 269 -5.30 -11.35 2.14
N MET A 270 -6.54 -11.51 1.72
CA MET A 270 -6.90 -12.00 0.40
C MET A 270 -7.47 -10.83 -0.39
N LEU A 271 -6.72 -10.37 -1.39
CA LEU A 271 -6.91 -9.08 -2.03
C LEU A 271 -7.27 -9.24 -3.50
N ASN A 272 -8.17 -8.39 -3.95
CA ASN A 272 -8.39 -8.12 -5.36
C ASN A 272 -7.76 -6.75 -5.68
N THR A 273 -6.56 -6.79 -6.24
CA THR A 273 -5.77 -5.58 -6.49
C THR A 273 -6.35 -4.67 -7.56
N LYS A 274 -7.37 -5.12 -8.31
CA LYS A 274 -8.13 -4.29 -9.26
C LYS A 274 -8.82 -3.09 -8.57
N TYR A 275 -9.23 -3.25 -7.32
CA TYR A 275 -9.96 -2.25 -6.55
C TYR A 275 -9.11 -1.51 -5.51
N LEU A 276 -7.81 -1.77 -5.47
CA LEU A 276 -6.85 -1.09 -4.60
C LEU A 276 -5.96 -0.18 -5.42
N PHE A 277 -5.77 1.06 -4.95
CA PHE A 277 -4.96 2.06 -5.64
C PHE A 277 -4.03 2.75 -4.66
N LEU A 278 -2.76 2.89 -5.05
CA LEU A 278 -1.85 3.83 -4.42
C LEU A 278 -1.97 5.18 -5.13
N ARG A 279 -2.27 6.24 -4.37
CA ARG A 279 -2.51 7.59 -4.89
C ARG A 279 -1.43 8.54 -4.39
N PRO A 280 -0.22 8.56 -5.00
CA PRO A 280 0.80 9.55 -4.66
C PRO A 280 0.45 10.90 -5.28
N HIS A 281 0.85 11.99 -4.61
CA HIS A 281 0.73 13.33 -5.18
C HIS A 281 1.77 13.53 -6.28
N ARG A 282 1.37 14.15 -7.41
CA ARG A 282 2.24 14.34 -8.58
C ARG A 282 3.52 15.10 -8.24
N ASP A 283 3.42 16.15 -7.43
CA ASP A 283 4.54 17.05 -7.10
C ASP A 283 5.27 16.65 -5.80
N ARG A 284 4.83 15.60 -5.10
CA ARG A 284 5.42 15.13 -3.85
C ARG A 284 5.51 13.60 -3.79
N ASN A 285 6.10 13.02 -4.82
CA ASN A 285 6.37 11.60 -4.86
C ASN A 285 7.89 11.36 -4.77
N MET A 286 8.41 11.21 -3.56
CA MET A 286 9.83 11.04 -3.25
C MET A 286 10.71 12.18 -3.80
N VAL A 287 10.26 13.42 -3.61
CA VAL A 287 10.98 14.62 -4.06
C VAL A 287 11.52 15.41 -2.89
N ALA A 288 12.58 16.18 -3.15
CA ALA A 288 13.10 17.17 -2.20
C ALA A 288 12.06 18.27 -1.96
N LEU A 289 11.74 18.54 -0.68
CA LEU A 289 10.80 19.59 -0.32
C LEU A 289 11.43 20.98 -0.50
N SER A 290 10.64 21.92 -1.03
CA SER A 290 11.02 23.32 -1.16
C SER A 290 10.80 24.09 0.17
N PRO A 291 11.69 25.06 0.54
CA PRO A 291 12.92 25.43 -0.15
C PRO A 291 13.95 24.32 -0.08
N LYS A 292 14.77 24.21 -1.14
CA LYS A 292 15.76 23.13 -1.29
C LYS A 292 16.89 23.19 -0.27
N ALA A 293 17.11 24.34 0.34
CA ALA A 293 18.06 24.56 1.43
C ALA A 293 17.33 25.05 2.66
N ARG A 294 17.59 24.41 3.79
CA ARG A 294 17.10 24.86 5.10
C ARG A 294 18.28 24.89 6.06
N TYR A 295 18.62 26.06 6.49
CA TYR A 295 19.54 26.24 7.61
C TYR A 295 18.74 26.11 8.90
N ALA A 296 19.21 25.27 9.82
CA ALA A 296 18.64 25.25 11.15
C ALA A 296 19.00 26.56 11.86
N ILE A 297 18.02 27.29 12.38
CA ILE A 297 18.25 28.47 13.19
C ILE A 297 19.05 28.00 14.42
N ASN A 298 20.26 28.55 14.65
CA ASN A 298 21.18 28.22 15.74
C ASN A 298 22.01 26.92 15.59
N GLN A 299 22.05 26.29 14.41
CA GLN A 299 22.93 25.14 14.17
C GLN A 299 23.70 25.33 12.87
N ASP A 300 24.99 24.99 12.86
CA ASP A 300 25.80 24.90 11.65
C ASP A 300 25.52 23.55 10.97
N ALA A 301 24.37 23.46 10.30
CA ALA A 301 23.96 22.27 9.59
C ALA A 301 23.05 22.60 8.40
N GLU A 302 23.26 21.91 7.31
CA GLU A 302 22.37 21.90 6.14
C GLU A 302 21.40 20.74 6.22
N VAL A 303 20.12 21.01 5.96
CA VAL A 303 19.05 20.03 5.99
C VAL A 303 18.33 20.00 4.66
N GLN A 304 18.27 18.83 4.04
CA GLN A 304 17.41 18.57 2.90
C GLN A 304 16.37 17.55 3.30
N ILE A 305 15.11 17.78 2.96
CA ILE A 305 14.00 16.88 3.34
C ILE A 305 13.48 16.19 2.11
N LEU A 306 13.56 14.86 2.10
CA LEU A 306 12.88 14.02 1.13
C LEU A 306 11.42 13.85 1.57
N GLY A 307 10.46 14.12 0.68
CA GLY A 307 9.05 14.11 1.00
C GLY A 307 8.21 13.25 0.06
N TRP A 308 7.19 12.63 0.64
CA TRP A 308 6.15 11.92 -0.06
C TRP A 308 4.79 12.36 0.47
N ALA A 309 3.79 12.41 -0.40
CA ALA A 309 2.40 12.65 -0.01
C ALA A 309 1.48 11.76 -0.82
N GLY A 310 0.47 11.20 -0.17
CA GLY A 310 -0.47 10.31 -0.82
C GLY A 310 -1.35 9.54 0.17
N ASN A 311 -2.08 8.56 -0.33
CA ASN A 311 -2.80 7.58 0.47
C ASN A 311 -3.04 6.30 -0.33
N LEU A 312 -3.36 5.19 0.37
CA LEU A 312 -3.91 3.99 -0.23
C LEU A 312 -5.44 4.13 -0.25
N THR A 313 -6.06 3.87 -1.41
CA THR A 313 -7.52 3.98 -1.58
C THR A 313 -8.10 2.67 -2.08
N CYS A 314 -9.36 2.41 -1.75
CA CYS A 314 -10.09 1.25 -2.19
C CYS A 314 -11.42 1.70 -2.83
N SER A 315 -11.79 1.08 -3.96
CA SER A 315 -13.08 1.30 -4.63
C SER A 315 -14.08 0.16 -4.42
N GLY A 316 -13.67 -0.95 -3.79
CA GLY A 316 -14.53 -2.12 -3.56
C GLY A 316 -14.05 -2.92 -2.35
N ALA A 317 -14.50 -2.54 -1.14
CA ALA A 317 -14.10 -3.20 0.09
C ALA A 317 -14.63 -4.65 0.17
N GLN A 318 -15.81 -4.92 -0.36
CA GLN A 318 -16.44 -6.25 -0.38
C GLN A 318 -15.62 -7.33 -1.13
N PHE A 319 -14.68 -6.92 -2.01
CA PHE A 319 -13.81 -7.84 -2.75
C PHE A 319 -12.48 -8.11 -2.04
N GLN A 320 -12.31 -7.54 -0.86
CA GLN A 320 -11.14 -7.71 -0.02
C GLN A 320 -11.50 -8.60 1.16
N GLY A 321 -10.60 -9.47 1.58
CA GLY A 321 -10.82 -10.38 2.69
C GLY A 321 -9.66 -10.43 3.67
N ARG A 322 -9.97 -10.78 4.92
CA ARG A 322 -9.02 -11.00 6.00
C ARG A 322 -9.23 -12.37 6.60
N ILE A 323 -8.15 -13.04 6.92
CA ILE A 323 -8.09 -14.23 7.74
C ILE A 323 -7.33 -13.90 9.02
N GLN A 324 -7.87 -14.28 10.17
CA GLN A 324 -7.27 -14.00 11.48
C GLN A 324 -7.62 -15.11 12.48
N ALA A 325 -6.86 -15.12 13.62
CA ALA A 325 -7.10 -16.01 14.76
C ALA A 325 -7.72 -15.25 15.93
#